data_b62d46dd77bc96c5434e061881256d8c
#
_entry.id   b62d46dd77bc96c5434e061881256d8c
#
_cell.length_a   1.000
_cell.length_b   1.000
_cell.length_c   1.000
_cell.angle_alpha   90.00
_cell.angle_beta   90.00
_cell.angle_gamma   90.00
#
_symmetry.space_group_name_H-M   'P 1'
#
loop_
_entity.id
_entity.type
_entity.pdbx_description
1 polymer ?
#
loop_
_entity_poly.entity_id
_entity_poly.type
_entity_poly.pdbx_seq_one_letter_code
_entity_poly.pdbx_strand_id
1 'polypeptide(L)' 'MESTALQQAFDTCQNNKAAWLQRKNELATAEQEYLRLLSGEGRNVSRLDELRNIIEVRKWQVNQAAGRYIRSHEA' A
#
# COMPACT_ATOMS: atom_id res chain seq x y z
N MET A 1 -15.90 10.51 -29.29
CA MET A 1 -14.69 11.17 -28.83
C MET A 1 -14.74 11.56 -27.37
N GLU A 2 -15.89 12.03 -26.90
CA GLU A 2 -16.09 12.32 -25.47
C GLU A 2 -15.91 11.08 -24.61
N SER A 3 -16.31 9.91 -25.14
CA SER A 3 -16.15 8.64 -24.45
C SER A 3 -14.68 8.27 -24.17
N THR A 4 -13.75 8.74 -25.00
CA THR A 4 -12.33 8.45 -24.83
C THR A 4 -11.77 9.14 -23.57
N ALA A 5 -12.11 10.43 -23.35
CA ALA A 5 -11.68 11.17 -22.17
C ALA A 5 -12.26 10.56 -20.89
N LEU A 6 -13.55 10.20 -20.92
CA LEU A 6 -14.21 9.53 -19.80
C LEU A 6 -13.59 8.17 -19.52
N GLN A 7 -13.28 7.42 -20.58
CA GLN A 7 -12.64 6.11 -20.44
C GLN A 7 -11.26 6.22 -19.82
N GLN A 8 -10.48 7.21 -20.22
CA GLN A 8 -9.16 7.46 -19.65
C GLN A 8 -9.24 7.85 -18.18
N ALA A 9 -10.20 8.71 -17.82
CA ALA A 9 -10.41 9.10 -16.43
C ALA A 9 -10.82 7.90 -15.58
N PHE A 10 -11.70 7.05 -16.10
CA PHE A 10 -12.12 5.84 -15.42
C PHE A 10 -10.95 4.88 -15.23
N ASP A 11 -10.15 4.65 -16.29
CA ASP A 11 -8.99 3.77 -16.24
C ASP A 11 -7.96 4.26 -15.24
N THR A 12 -7.69 5.57 -15.20
CA THR A 12 -6.77 6.17 -14.24
C THR A 12 -7.24 5.93 -12.81
N CYS A 13 -8.54 6.13 -12.54
CA CYS A 13 -9.12 5.88 -11.24
C CYS A 13 -8.99 4.41 -10.84
N GLN A 14 -9.28 3.49 -11.76
CA GLN A 14 -9.17 2.06 -11.49
C GLN A 14 -7.72 1.65 -11.24
N ASN A 15 -6.78 2.20 -12.01
CA ASN A 15 -5.36 1.92 -11.84
C ASN A 15 -4.86 2.43 -10.48
N ASN A 16 -5.30 3.61 -10.06
CA ASN A 16 -4.94 4.17 -8.76
C ASN A 16 -5.53 3.35 -7.61
N LYS A 17 -6.75 2.85 -7.78
CA LYS A 17 -7.38 1.96 -6.81
C LYS A 17 -6.61 0.65 -6.68
N ALA A 18 -6.22 0.05 -7.80
CA ALA A 18 -5.46 -1.19 -7.82
C ALA A 18 -4.10 -1.01 -7.13
N ALA A 19 -3.42 0.11 -7.40
CA ALA A 19 -2.15 0.43 -6.77
C ALA A 19 -2.30 0.59 -5.25
N TRP A 20 -3.35 1.27 -4.80
CA TRP A 20 -3.64 1.44 -3.39
C TRP A 20 -3.89 0.09 -2.70
N LEU A 21 -4.70 -0.77 -3.31
CA LEU A 21 -4.99 -2.10 -2.76
C LEU A 21 -3.72 -2.97 -2.69
N GLN A 22 -2.88 -2.89 -3.71
CA GLN A 22 -1.60 -3.61 -3.72
C GLN A 22 -0.70 -3.15 -2.57
N ARG A 23 -0.58 -1.83 -2.37
CA ARG A 23 0.23 -1.28 -1.27
C ARG A 23 -0.33 -1.69 0.09
N LYS A 24 -1.65 -1.72 0.25
CA LYS A 24 -2.28 -2.21 1.48
C LYS A 24 -1.92 -3.68 1.75
N ASN A 25 -1.94 -4.51 0.71
CA ASN A 25 -1.57 -5.93 0.84
C ASN A 25 -0.11 -6.10 1.23
N GLU A 26 0.79 -5.31 0.63
CA GLU A 26 2.21 -5.34 0.97
C GLU A 26 2.44 -4.93 2.43
N LEU A 27 1.73 -3.90 2.90
CA LEU A 27 1.79 -3.47 4.29
C LEU A 27 1.30 -4.58 5.22
N ALA A 28 0.15 -5.19 4.91
CA ALA A 28 -0.41 -6.26 5.72
C ALA A 28 0.55 -7.45 5.82
N THR A 29 1.23 -7.81 4.72
CA THR A 29 2.21 -8.89 4.71
C THR A 29 3.38 -8.59 5.66
N ALA A 30 3.90 -7.37 5.62
CA ALA A 30 5.00 -6.96 6.49
C ALA A 30 4.56 -6.97 7.96
N GLU A 31 3.36 -6.50 8.25
CA GLU A 31 2.82 -6.49 9.61
C GLU A 31 2.62 -7.90 10.14
N GLN A 32 2.13 -8.82 9.31
CA GLN A 32 1.96 -10.21 9.71
C GLN A 32 3.29 -10.88 10.02
N GLU A 33 4.30 -10.63 9.20
CA GLU A 33 5.64 -11.16 9.46
C GLU A 33 6.21 -10.62 10.77
N TYR A 34 6.02 -9.32 11.04
CA TYR A 34 6.47 -8.69 12.26
C TYR A 34 5.81 -9.33 13.49
N LEU A 35 4.48 -9.51 13.45
CA LEU A 35 3.74 -10.14 14.54
C LEU A 35 4.18 -11.59 14.76
N ARG A 36 4.41 -12.33 13.68
CA ARG A 36 4.86 -13.72 13.78
C ARG A 36 6.22 -13.81 14.46
N LEU A 37 7.14 -12.92 14.12
CA LEU A 37 8.47 -12.90 14.75
C LEU A 37 8.40 -12.47 16.21
N LEU A 38 7.50 -11.56 16.56
CA LEU A 38 7.31 -11.15 17.94
C LEU A 38 6.81 -12.29 18.83
N SER A 39 5.94 -13.14 18.29
CA SER A 39 5.35 -14.25 19.04
C SER A 39 6.21 -15.52 19.02
N GLY A 40 7.25 -15.57 18.19
CA GLY A 40 8.11 -16.75 18.07
C GLY A 40 9.23 -16.77 19.10
N GLU A 41 9.77 -17.98 19.34
CA GLU A 41 10.97 -18.13 20.13
C GLU A 41 12.19 -17.69 19.30
N GLY A 42 13.22 -17.17 19.94
CA GLY A 42 14.44 -16.76 19.25
C GLY A 42 14.26 -15.47 18.45
N ARG A 43 13.76 -14.43 19.08
CA ARG A 43 13.56 -13.12 18.45
C ARG A 43 14.85 -12.62 17.82
N ASN A 44 14.77 -12.29 16.54
CA ASN A 44 15.85 -11.62 15.83
C ASN A 44 15.60 -10.13 15.84
N VAL A 45 16.30 -9.41 16.72
CA VAL A 45 16.13 -7.97 16.90
C VAL A 45 16.43 -7.20 15.62
N SER A 46 17.49 -7.62 14.90
CA SER A 46 17.85 -6.96 13.64
C SER A 46 16.75 -7.08 12.61
N ARG A 47 16.14 -8.26 12.50
CA ARG A 47 15.03 -8.47 11.55
C ARG A 47 13.77 -7.70 11.96
N LEU A 48 13.50 -7.63 13.27
CA LEU A 48 12.38 -6.84 13.78
C LEU A 48 12.58 -5.35 13.48
N ASP A 49 13.78 -4.83 13.62
CA ASP A 49 14.08 -3.43 13.28
C ASP A 49 13.94 -3.18 11.78
N GLU A 50 14.41 -4.10 10.94
CA GLU A 50 14.22 -4.02 9.50
C GLU A 50 12.74 -3.97 9.12
N LEU A 51 11.94 -4.87 9.71
CA LEU A 51 10.50 -4.94 9.44
C LEU A 51 9.79 -3.68 9.92
N ARG A 52 10.20 -3.13 11.07
CA ARG A 52 9.63 -1.87 11.55
C ARG A 52 9.84 -0.74 10.54
N ASN A 53 11.06 -0.65 9.98
CA ASN A 53 11.37 0.34 8.95
C ASN A 53 10.59 0.08 7.67
N ILE A 54 10.48 -1.17 7.25
CA ILE A 54 9.69 -1.56 6.07
C ILE A 54 8.22 -1.17 6.26
N ILE A 55 7.66 -1.43 7.44
CA ILE A 55 6.28 -1.08 7.76
C ILE A 55 6.07 0.42 7.65
N GLU A 56 6.99 1.24 8.17
CA GLU A 56 6.87 2.69 8.07
C GLU A 56 6.90 3.18 6.61
N VAL A 57 7.79 2.62 5.79
CA VAL A 57 7.85 2.94 4.37
C VAL A 57 6.56 2.51 3.66
N ARG A 58 6.06 1.32 3.96
CA ARG A 58 4.83 0.82 3.34
C ARG A 58 3.61 1.63 3.76
N LYS A 59 3.53 2.09 5.00
CA LYS A 59 2.47 3.01 5.45
C LYS A 59 2.48 4.30 4.64
N TRP A 60 3.67 4.86 4.42
CA TRP A 60 3.82 6.05 3.59
C TRP A 60 3.34 5.79 2.16
N GLN A 61 3.73 4.66 1.58
CA GLN A 61 3.31 4.28 0.22
C GLN A 61 1.79 4.11 0.12
N VAL A 62 1.16 3.50 1.14
CA VAL A 62 -0.31 3.36 1.19
C VAL A 62 -0.96 4.73 1.21
N ASN A 63 -0.46 5.65 2.03
CA ASN A 63 -1.02 7.00 2.13
C ASN A 63 -0.87 7.77 0.82
N GLN A 64 0.26 7.64 0.13
CA GLN A 64 0.47 8.27 -1.17
C GLN A 64 -0.48 7.71 -2.23
N ALA A 65 -0.63 6.39 -2.27
CA ALA A 65 -1.53 5.73 -3.22
C ALA A 65 -2.99 6.08 -2.93
N ALA A 66 -3.38 6.14 -1.66
CA ALA A 66 -4.73 6.55 -1.26
C ALA A 66 -5.01 7.99 -1.71
N GLY A 67 -4.04 8.90 -1.53
CA GLY A 67 -4.18 10.28 -1.97
C GLY A 67 -4.38 10.40 -3.47
N ARG A 68 -3.65 9.62 -4.26
CA ARG A 68 -3.81 9.61 -5.72
C ARG A 68 -5.18 9.08 -6.12
N TYR A 69 -5.65 8.04 -5.48
CA TYR A 69 -6.96 7.45 -5.76
C TYR A 69 -8.08 8.46 -5.41
N ILE A 70 -7.99 9.09 -4.25
CA ILE A 70 -8.98 10.09 -3.83
C ILE A 70 -9.01 11.26 -4.82
N ARG A 71 -7.85 11.78 -5.22
CA ARG A 71 -7.77 12.89 -6.17
C ARG A 71 -8.34 12.53 -7.53
N SER A 72 -8.12 11.29 -7.99
CA SER A 72 -8.70 10.87 -9.27
C SER A 72 -10.21 10.72 -9.20
N HIS A 73 -10.76 10.49 -8.01
CA HIS A 73 -12.20 10.43 -7.79
C HIS A 73 -12.85 11.82 -7.81
N GLU A 74 -12.12 12.82 -7.35
CA GLU A 74 -12.62 14.20 -7.27
C GLU A 74 -12.57 14.92 -8.61
N ALA A 75 -11.73 14.45 -9.51
CA ALA A 75 -11.64 15.01 -10.86
C ALA A 75 -12.79 14.55 -11.72
#